data_7f2e9a6197f46ebf0a48cf0d77db0a29
#
_entry.id   7f2e9a6197f46ebf0a48cf0d77db0a29
#
_cell.length_a   1.000
_cell.length_b   1.000
_cell.length_c   1.000
_cell.angle_alpha   90.00
_cell.angle_beta   90.00
_cell.angle_gamma   90.00
#
_symmetry.space_group_name_H-M   'P 1'
#
loop_
_entity.id
_entity.type
_entity.pdbx_description
1 polymer ?
#
loop_
_entity_poly.entity_id
_entity_poly.type
_entity_poly.pdbx_seq_one_letter_code
_entity_poly.pdbx_strand_id
1 'polypeptide(L)'
;YWVTNRELFENNMQRYTFNATLKWNVTDWLTLSGRVRTDNTRMNYTRKIYASSNTLFASEYGNYLNHTMSHNNLYADALLSIDKSFFDRALSLQFNLGASLTDDKHSLVGYEGHLAGIPNKFTYNNIVSSDLNTLPGQENYHDQNQAVYATLQLGWKGMLYLDVTARNEWASQLAFTDELNIFYPSVGLSAVISSMADLSKTGISFLKIRTSYAEVGNPPQRYITG
;
A
#
# COMPACT_ATOMS: atom_id res chain seq x y z
N TYR A 1 0.45 24.59 -33.17
CA TYR A 1 1.89 24.88 -33.21
C TYR A 1 2.42 25.46 -31.88
N TRP A 2 1.77 26.52 -31.32
CA TRP A 2 2.23 27.20 -30.12
C TRP A 2 2.19 26.27 -28.89
N VAL A 3 1.07 25.61 -28.62
CA VAL A 3 0.95 24.67 -27.50
C VAL A 3 2.01 23.57 -27.57
N THR A 4 2.20 22.98 -28.74
CA THR A 4 3.14 21.87 -28.92
C THR A 4 4.60 22.24 -28.72
N ASN A 5 4.99 23.50 -29.05
CA ASN A 5 6.39 23.91 -29.06
C ASN A 5 6.74 24.98 -28.01
N ARG A 6 5.74 25.55 -27.33
CA ARG A 6 5.91 26.66 -26.39
C ARG A 6 5.32 26.39 -25.01
N GLU A 7 4.66 25.26 -24.85
CA GLU A 7 4.20 24.75 -23.56
C GLU A 7 4.75 23.33 -23.40
N LEU A 8 5.89 23.20 -22.76
CA LEU A 8 6.63 21.94 -22.65
C LEU A 8 6.44 21.33 -21.27
N PHE A 9 6.03 20.06 -21.26
CA PHE A 9 5.87 19.26 -20.08
C PHE A 9 6.85 18.09 -20.16
N GLU A 10 7.66 17.93 -19.13
CA GLU A 10 8.62 16.84 -19.04
C GLU A 10 8.44 16.14 -17.70
N ASN A 11 8.28 14.83 -17.74
CA ASN A 11 8.17 13.99 -16.55
C ASN A 11 9.19 12.85 -16.64
N ASN A 12 10.23 12.94 -15.82
CA ASN A 12 11.27 11.94 -15.69
C ASN A 12 11.04 11.13 -14.42
N MET A 13 10.73 9.85 -14.57
CA MET A 13 10.51 8.95 -13.44
C MET A 13 11.54 7.82 -13.43
N GLN A 14 12.12 7.59 -12.26
CA GLN A 14 12.99 6.45 -11.97
C GLN A 14 12.36 5.65 -10.85
N ARG A 15 12.27 4.34 -11.03
CA ARG A 15 11.73 3.43 -10.03
C ARG A 15 12.63 2.22 -9.87
N TYR A 16 12.94 1.91 -8.61
CA TYR A 16 13.73 0.75 -8.23
C TYR A 16 12.90 -0.09 -7.26
N THR A 17 12.71 -1.36 -7.60
CA THR A 17 12.04 -2.32 -6.74
C THR A 17 13.01 -3.45 -6.42
N PHE A 18 13.16 -3.73 -5.13
CA PHE A 18 13.90 -4.90 -4.65
C PHE A 18 12.94 -5.77 -3.83
N ASN A 19 13.04 -7.09 -4.02
CA ASN A 19 12.27 -8.07 -3.27
C ASN A 19 13.17 -9.26 -2.95
N ALA A 20 13.25 -9.62 -1.67
CA ALA A 20 13.93 -10.80 -1.19
C ALA A 20 12.98 -11.62 -0.33
N THR A 21 12.96 -12.93 -0.54
CA THR A 21 12.17 -13.87 0.24
C THR A 21 13.07 -15.03 0.66
N LEU A 22 13.07 -15.33 1.95
CA LEU A 22 13.70 -16.50 2.52
C LEU A 22 12.60 -17.44 3.00
N LYS A 23 12.68 -18.71 2.62
CA LYS A 23 11.80 -19.77 3.10
C LYS A 23 12.64 -20.91 3.63
N TRP A 24 12.38 -21.31 4.86
CA TRP A 24 13.07 -22.41 5.53
C TRP A 24 12.05 -23.44 6.03
N ASN A 25 12.07 -24.63 5.43
CA ASN A 25 11.31 -25.76 5.91
C ASN A 25 12.08 -26.41 7.06
N VAL A 26 11.67 -26.10 8.28
CA VAL A 26 12.31 -26.61 9.52
C VAL A 26 12.00 -28.10 9.69
N THR A 27 10.75 -28.47 9.38
CA THR A 27 10.25 -29.86 9.31
C THR A 27 9.26 -29.98 8.18
N ASP A 28 8.73 -31.18 7.93
CA ASP A 28 7.68 -31.40 6.90
C ASP A 28 6.37 -30.65 7.21
N TRP A 29 6.15 -30.24 8.45
CA TRP A 29 4.92 -29.59 8.90
C TRP A 29 5.16 -28.16 9.42
N LEU A 30 6.42 -27.69 9.53
CA LEU A 30 6.78 -26.37 10.03
C LEU A 30 7.65 -25.61 9.04
N THR A 31 7.18 -24.46 8.61
CA THR A 31 7.91 -23.56 7.70
C THR A 31 8.04 -22.18 8.36
N LEU A 32 9.24 -21.61 8.29
CA LEU A 32 9.52 -20.21 8.57
C LEU A 32 9.78 -19.48 7.26
N SER A 33 9.19 -18.31 7.10
CA SER A 33 9.49 -17.44 5.96
C SER A 33 9.65 -15.99 6.38
N GLY A 34 10.51 -15.29 5.67
CA GLY A 34 10.71 -13.86 5.81
C GLY A 34 10.77 -13.21 4.45
N ARG A 35 10.20 -12.04 4.32
CA ARG A 35 10.19 -11.26 3.09
C ARG A 35 10.51 -9.81 3.39
N VAL A 36 11.32 -9.22 2.53
CA VAL A 36 11.58 -7.78 2.51
C VAL A 36 11.36 -7.29 1.09
N ARG A 37 10.59 -6.23 0.95
CA ARG A 37 10.35 -5.54 -0.31
C ARG A 37 10.58 -4.05 -0.11
N THR A 38 11.31 -3.42 -1.01
CA THR A 38 11.41 -1.97 -1.08
C THR A 38 11.05 -1.49 -2.49
N ASP A 39 10.33 -0.39 -2.55
CA ASP A 39 9.92 0.27 -3.77
C ASP A 39 10.26 1.76 -3.65
N ASN A 40 11.20 2.23 -4.46
CA ASN A 40 11.69 3.60 -4.42
C ASN A 40 11.39 4.26 -5.76
N THR A 41 10.58 5.30 -5.73
CA THR A 41 10.23 6.09 -6.91
C THR A 41 10.73 7.52 -6.73
N ARG A 42 11.41 8.03 -7.74
CA ARG A 42 11.76 9.44 -7.85
C ARG A 42 11.21 9.98 -9.16
N MET A 43 10.47 11.06 -9.08
CA MET A 43 9.88 11.75 -10.22
C MET A 43 10.34 13.20 -10.22
N ASN A 44 10.79 13.67 -11.37
CA ASN A 44 11.07 15.07 -11.61
C ASN A 44 10.14 15.56 -12.73
N TYR A 45 9.30 16.52 -12.40
CA TYR A 45 8.34 17.11 -13.31
C TYR A 45 8.69 18.57 -13.55
N THR A 46 8.77 18.96 -14.83
CA THR A 46 8.96 20.35 -15.24
C THR A 46 7.88 20.78 -16.21
N ARG A 47 7.42 22.03 -16.04
CA ARG A 47 6.58 22.72 -17.00
C ARG A 47 7.22 24.04 -17.39
N LYS A 48 7.40 24.25 -18.69
CA LYS A 48 8.00 25.45 -19.26
C LYS A 48 7.02 26.08 -20.21
N ILE A 49 6.47 27.25 -19.84
CA ILE A 49 5.58 28.04 -20.71
C ILE A 49 6.38 29.24 -21.18
N TYR A 50 6.55 29.35 -22.49
CA TYR A 50 7.39 30.37 -23.09
C TYR A 50 6.71 31.74 -23.10
N ALA A 51 7.52 32.81 -23.14
CA ALA A 51 7.11 34.21 -23.17
C ALA A 51 6.12 34.60 -24.26
N SER A 52 6.05 33.82 -25.34
CA SER A 52 5.12 34.04 -26.45
C SER A 52 3.79 33.30 -26.30
N SER A 53 3.56 32.64 -25.17
CA SER A 53 2.30 31.95 -24.86
C SER A 53 1.23 32.93 -24.39
N ASN A 54 -0.01 32.40 -24.18
CA ASN A 54 -1.12 33.21 -23.71
C ASN A 54 -0.82 33.81 -22.33
N THR A 55 -1.07 35.10 -22.16
CA THR A 55 -0.83 35.87 -20.92
C THR A 55 -1.68 35.42 -19.73
N LEU A 56 -2.72 34.60 -19.95
CA LEU A 56 -3.47 33.95 -18.88
C LEU A 56 -2.66 32.86 -18.17
N PHE A 57 -1.64 32.29 -18.82
CA PHE A 57 -0.87 31.15 -18.31
C PHE A 57 0.61 31.48 -18.06
N ALA A 58 1.08 32.62 -18.57
CA ALA A 58 2.48 33.02 -18.42
C ALA A 58 2.58 34.55 -18.40
N SER A 59 3.63 35.08 -17.74
CA SER A 59 4.02 36.48 -17.90
C SER A 59 4.60 36.75 -19.29
N GLU A 60 4.90 37.99 -19.60
CA GLU A 60 5.64 38.37 -20.80
C GLU A 60 7.01 37.72 -20.92
N TYR A 61 7.56 37.19 -19.81
CA TYR A 61 8.85 36.48 -19.75
C TYR A 61 8.69 34.95 -19.73
N GLY A 62 7.46 34.42 -19.53
CA GLY A 62 7.14 33.00 -19.42
C GLY A 62 6.76 32.55 -18.01
N ASN A 63 6.50 31.25 -17.85
CA ASN A 63 6.25 30.61 -16.55
C ASN A 63 7.10 29.35 -16.41
N TYR A 64 7.55 29.06 -15.20
CA TYR A 64 8.34 27.87 -14.90
C TYR A 64 7.84 27.16 -13.64
N LEU A 65 7.59 25.86 -13.78
CA LEU A 65 7.35 24.95 -12.69
C LEU A 65 8.40 23.86 -12.69
N ASN A 66 8.93 23.55 -11.52
CA ASN A 66 9.74 22.37 -11.28
C ASN A 66 9.37 21.79 -9.93
N HIS A 67 9.10 20.48 -9.88
CA HIS A 67 9.00 19.76 -8.64
C HIS A 67 9.66 18.38 -8.72
N THR A 68 10.21 17.97 -7.60
CA THR A 68 10.76 16.64 -7.40
C THR A 68 9.95 15.94 -6.31
N MET A 69 9.44 14.77 -6.65
CA MET A 69 8.75 13.88 -5.73
C MET A 69 9.61 12.64 -5.50
N SER A 70 9.73 12.22 -4.26
CA SER A 70 10.29 10.93 -3.90
C SER A 70 9.30 10.15 -3.04
N HIS A 71 9.13 8.87 -3.34
CA HIS A 71 8.28 7.96 -2.60
C HIS A 71 9.08 6.69 -2.32
N ASN A 72 9.27 6.38 -1.04
CA ASN A 72 10.02 5.22 -0.58
C ASN A 72 9.09 4.38 0.28
N ASN A 73 8.79 3.16 -0.18
CA ASN A 73 7.99 2.20 0.55
C ASN A 73 8.85 0.98 0.90
N LEU A 74 8.92 0.66 2.19
CA LEU A 74 9.55 -0.55 2.72
C LEU A 74 8.46 -1.41 3.33
N TYR A 75 8.42 -2.67 2.94
CA TYR A 75 7.61 -3.71 3.55
C TYR A 75 8.50 -4.86 4.01
N ALA A 76 8.29 -5.32 5.22
CA ALA A 76 8.94 -6.52 5.76
C ALA A 76 7.90 -7.38 6.48
N ASP A 77 8.00 -8.70 6.33
CA ASP A 77 7.20 -9.65 7.09
C ASP A 77 8.00 -10.88 7.50
N ALA A 78 7.55 -11.49 8.58
CA ALA A 78 7.98 -12.81 9.04
C ALA A 78 6.73 -13.66 9.29
N LEU A 79 6.76 -14.90 8.85
CA LEU A 79 5.64 -15.84 8.94
C LEU A 79 6.13 -17.20 9.40
N LEU A 80 5.50 -17.72 10.44
CA LEU A 80 5.56 -19.11 10.87
C LEU A 80 4.31 -19.82 10.35
N SER A 81 4.47 -20.93 9.65
CA SER A 81 3.39 -21.74 9.11
C SER A 81 3.49 -23.17 9.59
N ILE A 82 2.39 -23.68 10.14
CA ILE A 82 2.21 -25.06 10.55
C ILE A 82 1.13 -25.68 9.68
N ASP A 83 1.45 -26.78 9.03
CA ASP A 83 0.49 -27.61 8.28
C ASP A 83 0.64 -29.07 8.74
N LYS A 84 -0.36 -29.57 9.44
CA LYS A 84 -0.30 -30.91 10.03
C LYS A 84 -1.65 -31.61 9.97
N SER A 85 -1.61 -32.90 9.66
CA SER A 85 -2.76 -33.78 9.73
C SER A 85 -2.63 -34.78 10.86
N PHE A 86 -3.74 -35.07 11.53
CA PHE A 86 -3.85 -35.99 12.65
C PHE A 86 -4.92 -37.03 12.36
N PHE A 87 -4.90 -38.17 13.07
CA PHE A 87 -5.92 -39.21 13.04
C PHE A 87 -6.17 -39.72 11.60
N ASP A 88 -5.13 -40.22 10.93
CA ASP A 88 -5.19 -40.68 9.55
C ASP A 88 -5.84 -39.68 8.57
N ARG A 89 -5.48 -38.39 8.75
CA ARG A 89 -6.01 -37.24 7.99
C ARG A 89 -7.48 -36.88 8.27
N ALA A 90 -8.05 -37.43 9.34
CA ALA A 90 -9.40 -37.02 9.73
C ALA A 90 -9.46 -35.57 10.24
N LEU A 91 -8.36 -35.07 10.86
CA LEU A 91 -8.22 -33.67 11.28
C LEU A 91 -7.04 -33.03 10.55
N SER A 92 -7.28 -31.96 9.83
CA SER A 92 -6.25 -31.08 9.24
C SER A 92 -6.15 -29.78 10.02
N LEU A 93 -4.93 -29.37 10.33
CA LEU A 93 -4.60 -28.12 11.00
C LEU A 93 -3.68 -27.30 10.08
N GLN A 94 -4.11 -26.09 9.74
CA GLN A 94 -3.25 -25.07 9.16
C GLN A 94 -3.25 -23.87 10.10
N PHE A 95 -2.08 -23.51 10.60
CA PHE A 95 -1.91 -22.37 11.49
C PHE A 95 -0.79 -21.49 10.97
N ASN A 96 -1.05 -20.19 10.87
CA ASN A 96 -0.03 -19.21 10.55
C ASN A 96 0.00 -18.14 11.63
N LEU A 97 1.21 -17.75 12.03
CA LEU A 97 1.48 -16.61 12.90
C LEU A 97 2.48 -15.71 12.18
N GLY A 98 2.13 -14.45 12.01
CA GLY A 98 2.96 -13.51 11.29
C GLY A 98 3.05 -12.15 11.96
N ALA A 99 4.12 -11.45 11.61
CA ALA A 99 4.31 -10.03 11.92
C ALA A 99 4.72 -9.30 10.65
N SER A 100 4.26 -8.07 10.48
CA SER A 100 4.60 -7.24 9.33
C SER A 100 4.87 -5.80 9.74
N LEU A 101 5.73 -5.14 8.96
CA LEU A 101 6.06 -3.74 9.05
C LEU A 101 5.93 -3.11 7.66
N THR A 102 5.27 -1.97 7.59
CA THR A 102 5.27 -1.08 6.43
C THR A 102 5.79 0.28 6.86
N ASP A 103 6.75 0.82 6.11
CA ASP A 103 7.31 2.16 6.31
C ASP A 103 7.19 2.91 4.99
N ASP A 104 6.40 3.99 4.97
CA ASP A 104 6.06 4.75 3.78
C ASP A 104 6.47 6.21 3.94
N LYS A 105 7.43 6.65 3.12
CA LYS A 105 7.97 8.00 3.13
C LYS A 105 7.71 8.68 1.82
N HIS A 106 7.10 9.83 1.91
CA HIS A 106 6.86 10.72 0.77
C HIS A 106 7.51 12.08 1.00
N SER A 107 8.09 12.61 -0.05
CA SER A 107 8.62 13.97 -0.06
C SER A 107 8.34 14.60 -1.41
N LEU A 108 7.74 15.76 -1.40
CA LEU A 108 7.54 16.63 -2.54
C LEU A 108 8.21 17.96 -2.24
N VAL A 109 9.08 18.40 -3.14
CA VAL A 109 9.72 19.73 -3.10
C VAL A 109 9.58 20.34 -4.49
N GLY A 110 9.09 21.58 -4.54
CA GLY A 110 8.92 22.23 -5.81
C GLY A 110 8.68 23.73 -5.71
N TYR A 111 8.63 24.34 -6.87
CA TYR A 111 8.34 25.75 -7.05
C TYR A 111 7.67 25.99 -8.40
N GLU A 112 6.87 27.04 -8.47
CA GLU A 112 6.28 27.58 -9.69
C GLU A 112 6.24 29.11 -9.60
N GLY A 113 6.29 29.75 -10.74
CA GLY A 113 6.01 31.18 -10.83
C GLY A 113 6.31 31.75 -12.20
N HIS A 114 5.87 32.98 -12.37
CA HIS A 114 6.15 33.77 -13.56
C HIS A 114 7.62 34.13 -13.62
N LEU A 115 8.20 34.06 -14.81
CA LEU A 115 9.56 34.52 -15.01
C LEU A 115 9.62 36.07 -15.05
N ALA A 116 10.74 36.62 -14.57
CA ALA A 116 11.05 38.03 -14.56
C ALA A 116 12.43 38.28 -15.21
N GLY A 117 12.66 39.47 -15.72
CA GLY A 117 13.98 39.93 -16.17
C GLY A 117 14.49 39.33 -17.48
N ILE A 118 14.58 38.01 -17.61
CA ILE A 118 15.11 37.36 -18.81
C ILE A 118 14.08 36.39 -19.40
N PRO A 119 13.54 36.67 -20.62
CA PRO A 119 12.55 35.79 -21.24
C PRO A 119 13.08 34.37 -21.47
N ASN A 120 12.23 33.37 -21.16
CA ASN A 120 12.49 31.94 -21.40
C ASN A 120 13.74 31.38 -20.68
N LYS A 121 14.25 32.08 -19.68
CA LYS A 121 15.30 31.54 -18.80
C LYS A 121 14.67 30.80 -17.65
N PHE A 122 14.42 29.51 -17.83
CA PHE A 122 13.74 28.61 -16.89
C PHE A 122 14.67 28.20 -15.73
N THR A 123 14.82 29.09 -14.76
CA THR A 123 15.61 28.85 -13.55
C THR A 123 14.91 29.47 -12.36
N TYR A 124 15.09 28.90 -11.16
CA TYR A 124 14.54 29.40 -9.90
C TYR A 124 14.82 30.90 -9.68
N ASN A 125 16.04 31.35 -9.90
CA ASN A 125 16.45 32.74 -9.67
C ASN A 125 15.82 33.74 -10.65
N ASN A 126 15.14 33.27 -11.69
CA ASN A 126 14.44 34.14 -12.66
C ASN A 126 12.92 34.14 -12.43
N ILE A 127 12.43 33.54 -11.33
CA ILE A 127 11.03 33.58 -10.94
C ILE A 127 10.78 34.84 -10.07
N VAL A 128 9.64 35.49 -10.29
CA VAL A 128 9.17 36.60 -9.44
C VAL A 128 8.99 36.10 -8.01
N SER A 129 9.67 36.70 -7.04
CA SER A 129 9.68 36.22 -5.66
C SER A 129 8.32 36.20 -4.98
N SER A 130 7.38 37.05 -5.38
CA SER A 130 6.00 37.05 -4.90
C SER A 130 5.21 35.81 -5.34
N ASP A 131 5.60 35.18 -6.45
CA ASP A 131 4.91 34.02 -7.01
C ASP A 131 5.36 32.69 -6.38
N LEU A 132 6.54 32.67 -5.76
CA LEU A 132 7.13 31.48 -5.15
C LEU A 132 6.30 30.90 -4.00
N ASN A 133 5.31 31.64 -3.50
CA ASN A 133 4.42 31.21 -2.42
C ASN A 133 3.13 30.54 -2.93
N THR A 134 2.95 30.38 -4.24
CA THR A 134 1.69 29.91 -4.83
C THR A 134 1.55 28.39 -4.88
N LEU A 135 2.64 27.66 -4.70
CA LEU A 135 2.64 26.19 -4.59
C LEU A 135 3.17 25.72 -3.26
N PRO A 136 2.75 24.52 -2.79
CA PRO A 136 3.36 23.92 -1.63
C PRO A 136 4.84 23.72 -1.93
N GLY A 137 5.68 24.61 -1.39
CA GLY A 137 7.12 24.52 -1.58
C GLY A 137 7.69 23.21 -1.10
N GLN A 138 7.05 22.60 -0.09
CA GLN A 138 7.43 21.31 0.46
C GLN A 138 6.25 20.61 1.12
N GLU A 139 6.08 19.32 0.79
CA GLU A 139 5.15 18.42 1.46
C GLU A 139 5.89 17.11 1.79
N ASN A 140 5.88 16.73 3.06
CA ASN A 140 6.52 15.50 3.52
C ASN A 140 5.57 14.75 4.45
N TYR A 141 5.56 13.43 4.32
CA TYR A 141 4.94 12.56 5.32
C TYR A 141 5.73 11.27 5.50
N HIS A 142 5.55 10.67 6.67
CA HIS A 142 6.14 9.40 7.04
C HIS A 142 5.10 8.60 7.83
N ASP A 143 4.59 7.54 7.21
CA ASP A 143 3.65 6.62 7.82
C ASP A 143 4.34 5.30 8.12
N GLN A 144 4.05 4.76 9.29
CA GLN A 144 4.53 3.45 9.70
C GLN A 144 3.37 2.63 10.24
N ASN A 145 3.24 1.40 9.74
CA ASN A 145 2.25 0.44 10.21
C ASN A 145 2.96 -0.85 10.61
N GLN A 146 2.63 -1.33 11.81
CA GLN A 146 3.09 -2.61 12.33
C GLN A 146 1.88 -3.48 12.59
N ALA A 147 1.98 -4.78 12.35
CA ALA A 147 0.90 -5.70 12.62
C ALA A 147 1.42 -7.06 13.08
N VAL A 148 0.65 -7.67 13.97
CA VAL A 148 0.77 -9.10 14.30
C VAL A 148 -0.54 -9.77 13.92
N TYR A 149 -0.47 -10.91 13.28
CA TYR A 149 -1.66 -11.62 12.83
C TYR A 149 -1.51 -13.13 12.97
N ALA A 150 -2.64 -13.78 13.20
CA ALA A 150 -2.73 -15.23 13.22
C ALA A 150 -3.92 -15.71 12.39
N THR A 151 -3.74 -16.84 11.71
CA THR A 151 -4.81 -17.54 11.01
C THR A 151 -4.82 -19.01 11.43
N LEU A 152 -5.99 -19.53 11.69
CA LEU A 152 -6.21 -20.94 12.02
C LEU A 152 -7.28 -21.50 11.09
N GLN A 153 -6.97 -22.58 10.41
CA GLN A 153 -7.96 -23.41 9.73
C GLN A 153 -7.93 -24.82 10.29
N LEU A 154 -9.07 -25.28 10.75
CA LEU A 154 -9.30 -26.66 11.15
C LEU A 154 -10.24 -27.33 10.16
N GLY A 155 -9.83 -28.45 9.60
CA GLY A 155 -10.65 -29.25 8.70
C GLY A 155 -10.94 -30.63 9.31
N TRP A 156 -12.20 -31.03 9.35
CA TRP A 156 -12.64 -32.34 9.85
C TRP A 156 -13.17 -33.21 8.72
N LYS A 157 -12.49 -34.33 8.47
CA LYS A 157 -12.83 -35.35 7.44
C LYS A 157 -13.10 -34.81 6.04
N GLY A 158 -12.58 -33.59 5.72
CA GLY A 158 -12.92 -32.92 4.46
C GLY A 158 -14.36 -32.42 4.35
N MET A 159 -15.12 -32.50 5.45
CA MET A 159 -16.57 -32.17 5.52
C MET A 159 -16.83 -30.83 6.17
N LEU A 160 -16.17 -30.56 7.29
CA LEU A 160 -16.35 -29.34 8.08
C LEU A 160 -15.03 -28.56 8.14
N TYR A 161 -15.13 -27.24 8.06
CA TYR A 161 -13.99 -26.35 8.22
C TYR A 161 -14.35 -25.18 9.12
N LEU A 162 -13.46 -24.91 10.06
CA LEU A 162 -13.46 -23.72 10.90
C LEU A 162 -12.26 -22.87 10.50
N ASP A 163 -12.53 -21.62 10.14
CA ASP A 163 -11.53 -20.61 9.81
C ASP A 163 -11.60 -19.51 10.88
N VAL A 164 -10.48 -19.20 11.53
CA VAL A 164 -10.37 -18.10 12.50
C VAL A 164 -9.19 -17.24 12.08
N THR A 165 -9.40 -15.93 12.03
CA THR A 165 -8.32 -14.96 11.81
C THR A 165 -8.38 -13.87 12.87
N ALA A 166 -7.21 -13.42 13.27
CA ALA A 166 -7.05 -12.28 14.15
C ALA A 166 -5.86 -11.45 13.69
N ARG A 167 -6.02 -10.13 13.59
CA ARG A 167 -4.96 -9.18 13.29
C ARG A 167 -5.05 -8.01 14.25
N ASN A 168 -3.93 -7.64 14.83
CA ASN A 168 -3.80 -6.39 15.55
C ASN A 168 -2.81 -5.50 14.82
N GLU A 169 -3.18 -4.26 14.56
CA GLU A 169 -2.40 -3.31 13.80
C GLU A 169 -2.19 -2.02 14.59
N TRP A 170 -0.96 -1.56 14.61
CA TRP A 170 -0.54 -0.26 15.13
C TRP A 170 -0.14 0.62 13.95
N ALA A 171 -0.85 1.71 13.76
CA ALA A 171 -0.61 2.67 12.69
C ALA A 171 -0.14 4.01 13.25
N SER A 172 0.84 4.64 12.61
CA SER A 172 1.33 5.96 13.04
C SER A 172 0.25 7.04 13.05
N GLN A 173 -0.80 6.88 12.21
CA GLN A 173 -1.96 7.77 12.17
C GLN A 173 -2.81 7.72 13.44
N LEU A 174 -2.68 6.67 14.25
CA LEU A 174 -3.35 6.52 15.54
C LEU A 174 -2.57 7.17 16.71
N ALA A 175 -1.34 7.63 16.44
CA ALA A 175 -0.59 8.39 17.44
C ALA A 175 -1.40 9.61 17.89
N PHE A 176 -1.46 9.85 19.20
CA PHE A 176 -2.25 10.91 19.84
C PHE A 176 -3.78 10.71 19.83
N THR A 177 -4.26 9.50 19.52
CA THR A 177 -5.66 9.09 19.73
C THR A 177 -5.79 8.23 20.99
N ASP A 178 -7.03 8.08 21.49
CA ASP A 178 -7.30 7.20 22.64
C ASP A 178 -7.09 5.73 22.31
N GLU A 179 -7.19 5.34 21.02
CA GLU A 179 -6.99 3.98 20.54
C GLU A 179 -5.67 3.89 19.74
N LEU A 180 -4.69 3.20 20.30
CA LEU A 180 -3.35 3.06 19.72
C LEU A 180 -3.25 1.91 18.71
N ASN A 181 -4.25 1.05 18.61
CA ASN A 181 -4.27 -0.09 17.71
C ASN A 181 -5.69 -0.42 17.24
N ILE A 182 -5.78 -1.17 16.16
CA ILE A 182 -7.04 -1.67 15.62
C ILE A 182 -6.96 -3.19 15.58
N PHE A 183 -7.98 -3.84 16.16
CA PHE A 183 -8.10 -5.30 16.16
C PHE A 183 -9.15 -5.76 15.16
N TYR A 184 -8.78 -6.72 14.31
CA TYR A 184 -9.58 -7.28 13.23
C TYR A 184 -9.82 -8.78 13.47
N PRO A 185 -10.89 -9.19 14.14
CA PRO A 185 -11.25 -10.58 14.28
C PRO A 185 -12.10 -11.07 13.11
N SER A 186 -11.97 -12.34 12.75
CA SER A 186 -12.90 -13.00 11.84
C SER A 186 -13.05 -14.47 12.20
N VAL A 187 -14.25 -14.99 12.02
CA VAL A 187 -14.57 -16.41 12.16
C VAL A 187 -15.44 -16.87 11.01
N GLY A 188 -15.13 -18.01 10.44
CA GLY A 188 -15.86 -18.63 9.36
C GLY A 188 -16.11 -20.12 9.61
N LEU A 189 -17.27 -20.59 9.22
CA LEU A 189 -17.62 -22.01 9.22
C LEU A 189 -18.03 -22.40 7.81
N SER A 190 -17.58 -23.57 7.35
CA SER A 190 -18.06 -24.14 6.10
C SER A 190 -18.28 -25.65 6.21
N ALA A 191 -19.34 -26.10 5.55
CA ALA A 191 -19.75 -27.50 5.51
C ALA A 191 -19.90 -27.96 4.06
N VAL A 192 -19.23 -29.06 3.71
CA VAL A 192 -19.36 -29.71 2.40
C VAL A 192 -20.44 -30.79 2.53
N ILE A 193 -21.68 -30.40 2.27
CA ILE A 193 -22.86 -31.25 2.46
C ILE A 193 -22.79 -32.50 1.57
N SER A 194 -22.28 -32.36 0.35
CA SER A 194 -22.09 -33.50 -0.56
C SER A 194 -21.09 -34.54 -0.06
N SER A 195 -20.25 -34.21 0.92
CA SER A 195 -19.36 -35.16 1.59
C SER A 195 -19.98 -35.80 2.83
N MET A 196 -21.09 -35.24 3.32
CA MET A 196 -21.82 -35.71 4.52
C MET A 196 -23.01 -36.59 4.17
N ALA A 197 -23.66 -36.32 3.03
CA ALA A 197 -24.86 -37.01 2.57
C ALA A 197 -24.73 -37.40 1.08
N ASP A 198 -25.28 -38.55 0.74
CA ASP A 198 -25.37 -38.99 -0.66
C ASP A 198 -26.48 -38.19 -1.40
N LEU A 199 -26.04 -37.27 -2.25
CA LEU A 199 -26.90 -36.41 -3.06
C LEU A 199 -27.08 -36.94 -4.50
N SER A 200 -26.63 -38.17 -4.81
CA SER A 200 -26.65 -38.71 -6.17
C SER A 200 -28.05 -38.77 -6.79
N LYS A 201 -29.10 -38.94 -5.96
CA LYS A 201 -30.50 -38.99 -6.38
C LYS A 201 -31.10 -37.61 -6.66
N THR A 202 -30.45 -36.52 -6.27
CA THR A 202 -30.93 -35.13 -6.42
C THR A 202 -30.39 -34.43 -7.64
N GLY A 203 -29.44 -35.06 -8.37
CA GLY A 203 -28.71 -34.45 -9.49
C GLY A 203 -27.66 -33.42 -9.04
N ILE A 204 -27.42 -33.25 -7.74
CA ILE A 204 -26.43 -32.34 -7.17
C ILE A 204 -25.14 -33.13 -6.96
N SER A 205 -24.08 -32.78 -7.70
CA SER A 205 -22.75 -33.39 -7.58
C SER A 205 -21.90 -32.76 -6.47
N PHE A 206 -22.13 -31.47 -6.13
CA PHE A 206 -21.39 -30.77 -5.10
C PHE A 206 -22.26 -29.71 -4.43
N LEU A 207 -22.29 -29.71 -3.11
CA LEU A 207 -22.98 -28.71 -2.29
C LEU A 207 -22.09 -28.32 -1.11
N LYS A 208 -21.75 -27.03 -1.02
CA LYS A 208 -21.02 -26.43 0.12
C LYS A 208 -21.75 -25.20 0.64
N ILE A 209 -21.91 -25.12 1.95
CA ILE A 209 -22.48 -23.97 2.65
C ILE A 209 -21.37 -23.27 3.43
N ARG A 210 -21.38 -21.95 3.45
CA ARG A 210 -20.47 -21.11 4.21
C ARG A 210 -21.23 -20.04 4.98
N THR A 211 -20.72 -19.74 6.16
CA THR A 211 -21.09 -18.54 6.93
C THR A 211 -19.84 -17.94 7.54
N SER A 212 -19.78 -16.61 7.64
CA SER A 212 -18.65 -15.92 8.28
C SER A 212 -19.08 -14.60 8.89
N TYR A 213 -18.33 -14.21 9.91
CA TYR A 213 -18.41 -12.90 10.55
C TYR A 213 -17.00 -12.30 10.59
N ALA A 214 -16.88 -11.00 10.33
CA ALA A 214 -15.63 -10.28 10.41
C ALA A 214 -15.89 -8.82 10.82
N GLU A 215 -14.98 -8.28 11.62
CA GLU A 215 -14.90 -6.87 11.92
C GLU A 215 -13.71 -6.26 11.18
N VAL A 216 -13.91 -5.09 10.58
CA VAL A 216 -12.89 -4.36 9.85
C VAL A 216 -12.90 -2.89 10.24
N GLY A 217 -11.75 -2.25 10.24
CA GLY A 217 -11.59 -0.83 10.50
C GLY A 217 -10.52 -0.24 9.58
N ASN A 218 -10.50 1.07 9.49
CA ASN A 218 -9.44 1.79 8.80
C ASN A 218 -8.86 2.85 9.74
N PRO A 219 -7.55 3.10 9.74
CA PRO A 219 -6.99 4.23 10.45
C PRO A 219 -7.57 5.54 9.88
N PRO A 220 -7.64 6.61 10.67
CA PRO A 220 -8.08 7.93 10.21
C PRO A 220 -7.10 8.48 9.17
N GLN A 221 -7.56 9.50 8.44
CA GLN A 221 -6.68 10.24 7.55
C GLN A 221 -5.62 11.00 8.36
N ARG A 222 -4.48 11.28 7.73
CA ARG A 222 -3.40 12.07 8.35
C ARG A 222 -3.91 13.44 8.79
N TYR A 223 -3.40 13.94 9.92
CA TYR A 223 -3.64 15.31 10.44
C TYR A 223 -5.08 15.61 10.85
N ILE A 224 -5.94 14.60 11.03
CA ILE A 224 -7.31 14.81 11.57
C ILE A 224 -7.32 14.80 13.11
N THR A 225 -6.33 14.13 13.71
CA THR A 225 -6.25 13.88 15.16
C THR A 225 -5.32 14.85 15.91
N GLY A 226 -4.94 15.96 15.29
CA GLY A 226 -4.08 16.98 15.89
C GLY A 226 -4.85 18.22 16.36
#